data_d43e53bde42d61f48fc160435f400cda
#
_entry.id   d43e53bde42d61f48fc160435f400cda
#
_cell.length_a   1.000
_cell.length_b   1.000
_cell.length_c   1.000
_cell.angle_alpha   90.00
_cell.angle_beta   90.00
_cell.angle_gamma   90.00
#
_symmetry.space_group_name_H-M   'P 1'
#
loop_
_entity.id
_entity.type
_entity.pdbx_description
1 polymer ?
#
loop_
_entity_poly.entity_id
_entity_poly.type
_entity_poly.pdbx_seq_one_letter_code
_entity_poly.pdbx_strand_id
1 'polypeptide(L)'
;VESRLRHNILKMPQEVYAASGIVINGRRLKSFVFTTDLAIIRNCDADAVFAVYPFTPEWTGVDAIIKASYIPVFCGVGGGTTHGVRTLNLARDVESQGAMGVVLNSPISDLNLLAVSRVVDIPVIITVTKEDTNIRSRIDSGASILNVACSTDTPRVVAKIREQFPD
;
A
#
# COMPACT_ATOMS: atom_id res chain seq x y z
N VAL A 1 -7.14 -3.49 37.80
CA VAL A 1 -8.06 -2.44 37.32
C VAL A 1 -8.26 -2.68 35.82
N GLU A 2 -9.43 -3.18 35.48
CA GLU A 2 -9.83 -3.30 34.07
C GLU A 2 -10.27 -1.91 33.59
N SER A 3 -9.63 -1.43 32.53
CA SER A 3 -9.99 -0.18 31.86
C SER A 3 -10.52 -0.49 30.47
N ARG A 4 -11.68 0.07 30.12
CA ARG A 4 -12.24 -0.06 28.76
C ARG A 4 -11.24 0.39 27.68
N LEU A 5 -10.38 1.36 27.97
CA LEU A 5 -9.36 1.85 27.04
C LEU A 5 -8.25 0.82 26.77
N ARG A 6 -7.96 -0.10 27.68
CA ARG A 6 -6.93 -1.13 27.46
C ARG A 6 -7.41 -2.32 26.63
N HIS A 7 -8.72 -2.45 26.44
CA HIS A 7 -9.33 -3.52 25.66
C HIS A 7 -10.00 -3.06 24.36
N ASN A 8 -9.96 -1.75 24.06
CA ASN A 8 -10.52 -1.20 22.85
C ASN A 8 -9.48 -1.27 21.73
N ILE A 9 -9.52 -2.35 20.96
CA ILE A 9 -8.84 -2.45 19.67
C ILE A 9 -9.77 -1.89 18.61
N LEU A 10 -9.24 -1.08 17.69
CA LEU A 10 -9.94 -0.63 16.49
C LEU A 10 -10.13 -1.84 15.58
N LYS A 11 -11.36 -2.27 15.41
CA LYS A 11 -11.70 -3.45 14.61
C LYS A 11 -11.93 -3.07 13.16
N MET A 12 -11.36 -3.86 12.26
CA MET A 12 -11.69 -3.79 10.85
C MET A 12 -13.14 -4.23 10.63
N PRO A 13 -13.88 -3.62 9.66
CA PRO A 13 -15.23 -4.05 9.32
C PRO A 13 -15.25 -5.53 8.93
N GLN A 14 -16.26 -6.26 9.38
CA GLN A 14 -16.36 -7.71 9.13
C GLN A 14 -16.47 -8.04 7.63
N GLU A 15 -17.03 -7.13 6.86
CA GLU A 15 -17.19 -7.27 5.40
C GLU A 15 -15.87 -7.46 4.66
N VAL A 16 -14.76 -6.86 5.14
CA VAL A 16 -13.44 -7.01 4.49
C VAL A 16 -12.93 -8.45 4.52
N TYR A 17 -13.35 -9.25 5.51
CA TYR A 17 -12.94 -10.64 5.64
C TYR A 17 -13.62 -11.58 4.65
N ALA A 18 -14.66 -11.13 3.94
CA ALA A 18 -15.26 -11.85 2.82
C ALA A 18 -14.37 -11.85 1.57
N ALA A 19 -13.41 -10.91 1.46
CA ALA A 19 -12.46 -10.88 0.37
C ALA A 19 -11.52 -12.10 0.39
N SER A 20 -11.06 -12.53 -0.79
CA SER A 20 -10.07 -13.61 -0.90
C SER A 20 -8.71 -13.22 -0.30
N GLY A 21 -8.41 -11.93 -0.27
CA GLY A 21 -7.14 -11.39 0.19
C GLY A 21 -6.00 -11.61 -0.80
N ILE A 22 -4.84 -11.10 -0.46
CA ILE A 22 -3.59 -11.31 -1.21
C ILE A 22 -2.61 -12.11 -0.37
N VAL A 23 -1.75 -12.90 -1.02
CA VAL A 23 -0.72 -13.69 -0.33
C VAL A 23 0.65 -13.14 -0.68
N ILE A 24 1.39 -12.71 0.34
CA ILE A 24 2.76 -12.21 0.22
C ILE A 24 3.63 -12.99 1.21
N ASN A 25 4.70 -13.59 0.73
CA ASN A 25 5.62 -14.40 1.54
C ASN A 25 4.90 -15.45 2.41
N GLY A 26 3.87 -16.11 1.82
CA GLY A 26 3.08 -17.14 2.52
C GLY A 26 2.05 -16.60 3.51
N ARG A 27 2.01 -15.31 3.76
CA ARG A 27 1.03 -14.67 4.64
C ARG A 27 -0.15 -14.12 3.83
N ARG A 28 -1.39 -14.50 4.20
CA ARG A 28 -2.60 -13.96 3.61
C ARG A 28 -3.01 -12.68 4.32
N LEU A 29 -3.19 -11.60 3.56
CA LEU A 29 -3.61 -10.29 4.03
C LEU A 29 -4.99 -9.97 3.42
N LYS A 30 -5.96 -9.65 4.26
CA LYS A 30 -7.33 -9.29 3.85
C LYS A 30 -7.71 -7.86 4.21
N SER A 31 -7.09 -7.32 5.26
CA SER A 31 -7.40 -5.99 5.77
C SER A 31 -6.17 -5.10 5.80
N PHE A 32 -6.34 -3.87 5.35
CA PHE A 32 -5.30 -2.86 5.33
C PHE A 32 -5.81 -1.58 5.98
N VAL A 33 -5.15 -1.11 7.03
CA VAL A 33 -5.43 0.20 7.59
C VAL A 33 -4.59 1.26 6.89
N PHE A 34 -5.23 2.31 6.42
CA PHE A 34 -4.58 3.41 5.70
C PHE A 34 -4.31 4.55 6.68
N THR A 35 -3.11 4.57 7.26
CA THR A 35 -2.78 5.54 8.31
C THR A 35 -1.27 5.67 8.51
N THR A 36 -0.85 6.80 9.07
CA THR A 36 0.49 7.04 9.61
C THR A 36 0.47 7.28 11.12
N ASP A 37 -0.69 7.20 11.75
CA ASP A 37 -0.85 7.35 13.19
C ASP A 37 -0.40 6.09 13.91
N LEU A 38 0.69 6.19 14.68
CA LEU A 38 1.27 5.09 15.42
C LEU A 38 0.32 4.52 16.48
N ALA A 39 -0.54 5.35 17.08
CA ALA A 39 -1.51 4.87 18.05
C ALA A 39 -2.56 3.98 17.38
N ILE A 40 -3.02 4.33 16.19
CA ILE A 40 -3.93 3.49 15.39
C ILE A 40 -3.24 2.20 14.97
N ILE A 41 -2.03 2.27 14.42
CA ILE A 41 -1.26 1.10 13.97
C ILE A 41 -1.08 0.09 15.11
N ARG A 42 -0.79 0.58 16.30
CA ARG A 42 -0.55 -0.25 17.49
C ARG A 42 -1.81 -0.79 18.16
N ASN A 43 -2.97 -0.29 17.82
CA ASN A 43 -4.25 -0.62 18.48
C ASN A 43 -5.36 -0.98 17.48
N CYS A 44 -5.01 -1.59 16.35
CA CYS A 44 -5.97 -2.13 15.38
C CYS A 44 -5.73 -3.62 15.15
N ASP A 45 -6.73 -4.30 14.59
CA ASP A 45 -6.67 -5.71 14.20
C ASP A 45 -6.50 -5.91 12.68
N ALA A 46 -6.02 -4.88 11.97
CA ALA A 46 -5.72 -4.99 10.55
C ALA A 46 -4.55 -5.96 10.29
N ASP A 47 -4.57 -6.63 9.13
CA ASP A 47 -3.49 -7.53 8.72
C ASP A 47 -2.22 -6.80 8.30
N ALA A 48 -2.36 -5.56 7.81
CA ALA A 48 -1.25 -4.73 7.36
C ALA A 48 -1.61 -3.23 7.43
N VAL A 49 -0.59 -2.38 7.28
CA VAL A 49 -0.77 -0.93 7.20
C VAL A 49 -0.23 -0.38 5.87
N PHE A 50 -1.00 0.53 5.25
CA PHE A 50 -0.52 1.42 4.22
C PHE A 50 -0.08 2.74 4.86
N ALA A 51 1.23 2.92 4.99
CA ALA A 51 1.84 4.14 5.50
C ALA A 51 2.04 5.12 4.34
N VAL A 52 0.95 5.75 3.92
CA VAL A 52 0.90 6.73 2.85
C VAL A 52 0.30 8.02 3.39
N TYR A 53 0.91 9.15 3.07
CA TYR A 53 0.49 10.48 3.55
C TYR A 53 0.62 11.53 2.43
N PRO A 54 -0.11 12.66 2.51
CA PRO A 54 -0.20 13.63 1.42
C PRO A 54 1.02 14.56 1.33
N PHE A 55 2.07 14.29 2.06
CA PHE A 55 3.32 15.06 2.04
C PHE A 55 4.40 14.30 1.27
N THR A 56 5.48 14.97 0.93
CA THR A 56 6.65 14.33 0.33
C THR A 56 7.18 13.25 1.28
N PRO A 57 7.28 12.00 0.83
CA PRO A 57 7.84 10.93 1.65
C PRO A 57 9.26 11.24 2.10
N GLU A 58 9.55 10.92 3.33
CA GLU A 58 10.87 11.13 3.93
C GLU A 58 11.23 9.97 4.87
N TRP A 59 12.53 9.79 5.06
CA TRP A 59 13.09 8.66 5.78
C TRP A 59 12.62 8.53 7.24
N THR A 60 12.66 9.61 8.00
CA THR A 60 12.48 9.58 9.47
C THR A 60 11.09 9.09 9.88
N GLY A 61 10.05 9.58 9.20
CA GLY A 61 8.68 9.19 9.50
C GLY A 61 8.39 7.74 9.12
N VAL A 62 8.90 7.31 7.96
CA VAL A 62 8.73 5.91 7.50
C VAL A 62 9.48 4.94 8.42
N ASP A 63 10.72 5.24 8.80
CA ASP A 63 11.51 4.44 9.74
C ASP A 63 10.80 4.28 11.08
N ALA A 64 10.24 5.37 11.62
CA ALA A 64 9.48 5.34 12.86
C ALA A 64 8.25 4.41 12.77
N ILE A 65 7.52 4.44 11.65
CA ILE A 65 6.36 3.57 11.44
C ILE A 65 6.76 2.11 11.34
N ILE A 66 7.79 1.78 10.56
CA ILE A 66 8.28 0.40 10.40
C ILE A 66 8.71 -0.16 11.76
N LYS A 67 9.48 0.60 12.53
CA LYS A 67 9.96 0.18 13.86
C LYS A 67 8.84 0.04 14.90
N ALA A 68 7.81 0.87 14.81
CA ALA A 68 6.71 0.85 15.77
C ALA A 68 5.65 -0.21 15.47
N SER A 69 5.54 -0.67 14.21
CA SER A 69 4.49 -1.60 13.77
C SER A 69 4.88 -3.05 14.04
N TYR A 70 3.91 -3.86 14.52
CA TYR A 70 4.05 -5.35 14.53
C TYR A 70 3.29 -6.03 13.40
N ILE A 71 2.56 -5.28 12.59
CA ILE A 71 1.95 -5.76 11.36
C ILE A 71 2.76 -5.27 10.16
N PRO A 72 2.70 -5.97 9.02
CA PRO A 72 3.42 -5.57 7.81
C PRO A 72 3.12 -4.13 7.39
N VAL A 73 4.17 -3.41 6.99
CA VAL A 73 4.06 -2.01 6.53
C VAL A 73 4.32 -1.94 5.03
N PHE A 74 3.38 -1.31 4.33
CA PHE A 74 3.52 -0.91 2.94
C PHE A 74 3.75 0.59 2.90
N CYS A 75 4.90 1.01 2.36
CA CYS A 75 5.38 2.37 2.48
C CYS A 75 5.14 3.18 1.21
N GLY A 76 4.54 4.35 1.34
CA GLY A 76 4.47 5.34 0.27
C GLY A 76 5.86 5.91 -0.04
N VAL A 77 6.33 5.75 -1.26
CA VAL A 77 7.68 6.17 -1.67
C VAL A 77 7.70 7.16 -2.84
N GLY A 78 6.54 7.41 -3.45
CA GLY A 78 6.47 8.36 -4.57
C GLY A 78 5.09 8.46 -5.18
N GLY A 79 5.02 9.19 -6.28
CA GLY A 79 3.81 9.61 -6.95
C GLY A 79 3.40 11.04 -6.58
N GLY A 80 2.53 11.65 -7.37
CA GLY A 80 2.21 13.06 -7.23
C GLY A 80 3.43 13.93 -7.55
N THR A 81 3.96 14.63 -6.55
CA THR A 81 5.12 15.52 -6.70
C THR A 81 6.47 14.81 -6.48
N THR A 82 6.49 13.57 -6.01
CA THR A 82 7.71 12.80 -5.76
C THR A 82 7.90 11.72 -6.82
N HIS A 83 8.94 11.87 -7.63
CA HIS A 83 9.26 10.97 -8.74
C HIS A 83 10.77 10.93 -9.01
N GLY A 84 11.19 10.11 -9.99
CA GLY A 84 12.59 9.98 -10.40
C GLY A 84 13.48 9.32 -9.34
N VAL A 85 14.74 9.73 -9.27
CA VAL A 85 15.77 9.14 -8.41
C VAL A 85 15.38 9.16 -6.92
N ARG A 86 14.65 10.18 -6.48
CA ARG A 86 14.19 10.25 -5.09
C ARG A 86 13.28 9.09 -4.74
N THR A 87 12.31 8.77 -5.61
CA THR A 87 11.42 7.61 -5.43
C THR A 87 12.20 6.31 -5.39
N LEU A 88 13.18 6.13 -6.28
CA LEU A 88 14.02 4.93 -6.29
C LEU A 88 14.82 4.76 -4.99
N ASN A 89 15.44 5.83 -4.52
CA ASN A 89 16.20 5.79 -3.27
C ASN A 89 15.31 5.45 -2.08
N LEU A 90 14.16 6.12 -1.95
CA LEU A 90 13.18 5.81 -0.89
C LEU A 90 12.69 4.37 -0.95
N ALA A 91 12.41 3.83 -2.14
CA ALA A 91 11.95 2.45 -2.32
C ALA A 91 13.01 1.44 -1.80
N ARG A 92 14.26 1.62 -2.15
CA ARG A 92 15.38 0.79 -1.67
C ARG A 92 15.58 0.94 -0.16
N ASP A 93 15.48 2.15 0.34
CA ASP A 93 15.66 2.43 1.77
C ASP A 93 14.62 1.73 2.62
N VAL A 94 13.33 1.83 2.27
CA VAL A 94 12.25 1.19 3.04
C VAL A 94 12.29 -0.34 2.91
N GLU A 95 12.68 -0.88 1.76
CA GLU A 95 12.92 -2.30 1.59
C GLU A 95 14.01 -2.79 2.54
N SER A 96 15.15 -2.09 2.60
CA SER A 96 16.25 -2.45 3.50
C SER A 96 15.87 -2.42 4.98
N GLN A 97 14.84 -1.67 5.34
CA GLN A 97 14.28 -1.61 6.69
C GLN A 97 13.23 -2.67 6.98
N GLY A 98 12.83 -3.45 6.00
CA GLY A 98 11.85 -4.52 6.16
C GLY A 98 10.41 -4.14 5.82
N ALA A 99 10.18 -3.14 4.98
CA ALA A 99 8.86 -2.91 4.39
C ALA A 99 8.39 -4.15 3.64
N MET A 100 7.08 -4.44 3.71
CA MET A 100 6.46 -5.56 2.98
C MET A 100 6.22 -5.24 1.51
N GLY A 101 6.12 -3.97 1.17
CA GLY A 101 5.94 -3.48 -0.19
C GLY A 101 6.06 -1.97 -0.27
N VAL A 102 6.15 -1.44 -1.48
CA VAL A 102 6.20 0.00 -1.76
C VAL A 102 4.93 0.45 -2.47
N VAL A 103 4.44 1.63 -2.13
CA VAL A 103 3.22 2.21 -2.70
C VAL A 103 3.59 3.45 -3.52
N LEU A 104 3.15 3.46 -4.76
CA LEU A 104 3.27 4.58 -5.67
C LEU A 104 1.89 5.22 -5.88
N ASN A 105 1.75 6.48 -5.48
CA ASN A 105 0.53 7.25 -5.68
C ASN A 105 0.39 7.76 -7.12
N SER A 106 -0.82 8.13 -7.47
CA SER A 106 -1.12 8.80 -8.74
C SER A 106 -0.96 10.33 -8.61
N PRO A 107 -0.46 11.03 -9.65
CA PRO A 107 0.06 10.48 -10.90
C PRO A 107 1.51 10.00 -10.80
N ILE A 108 1.83 8.95 -11.53
CA ILE A 108 3.21 8.51 -11.76
C ILE A 108 3.33 7.88 -13.15
N SER A 109 4.46 8.06 -13.84
CA SER A 109 4.67 7.50 -15.16
C SER A 109 5.03 6.02 -15.10
N ASP A 110 4.74 5.28 -16.17
CA ASP A 110 5.14 3.88 -16.31
C ASP A 110 6.67 3.71 -16.28
N LEU A 111 7.41 4.70 -16.77
CA LEU A 111 8.87 4.68 -16.71
C LEU A 111 9.39 4.72 -15.25
N ASN A 112 8.78 5.55 -14.38
CA ASN A 112 9.13 5.57 -12.96
C ASN A 112 8.72 4.28 -12.26
N LEU A 113 7.54 3.75 -12.58
CA LEU A 113 7.05 2.47 -12.05
C LEU A 113 8.02 1.34 -12.42
N LEU A 114 8.41 1.24 -13.70
CA LEU A 114 9.38 0.26 -14.17
C LEU A 114 10.74 0.41 -13.49
N ALA A 115 11.21 1.64 -13.31
CA ALA A 115 12.47 1.89 -12.63
C ALA A 115 12.44 1.44 -11.17
N VAL A 116 11.34 1.68 -10.45
CA VAL A 116 11.15 1.19 -9.07
C VAL A 116 11.09 -0.33 -9.04
N SER A 117 10.30 -0.97 -9.89
CA SER A 117 10.16 -2.42 -9.91
C SER A 117 11.46 -3.18 -10.23
N ARG A 118 12.45 -2.48 -10.79
CA ARG A 118 13.76 -3.04 -11.08
C ARG A 118 14.79 -2.91 -9.97
N VAL A 119 14.52 -2.12 -8.96
CA VAL A 119 15.47 -1.83 -7.87
C VAL A 119 15.02 -2.36 -6.51
N VAL A 120 13.82 -2.94 -6.43
CA VAL A 120 13.29 -3.60 -5.22
C VAL A 120 12.81 -5.01 -5.54
N ASP A 121 12.93 -5.91 -4.57
CA ASP A 121 12.44 -7.29 -4.65
C ASP A 121 11.04 -7.45 -4.01
N ILE A 122 10.61 -6.46 -3.24
CA ILE A 122 9.28 -6.43 -2.60
C ILE A 122 8.19 -5.95 -3.58
N PRO A 123 6.91 -6.34 -3.36
CA PRO A 123 5.81 -5.94 -4.24
C PRO A 123 5.68 -4.43 -4.43
N VAL A 124 5.45 -4.01 -5.67
CA VAL A 124 5.16 -2.62 -6.02
C VAL A 124 3.66 -2.44 -6.21
N ILE A 125 3.07 -1.60 -5.37
CA ILE A 125 1.65 -1.25 -5.41
C ILE A 125 1.49 0.07 -6.15
N ILE A 126 0.61 0.11 -7.16
CA ILE A 126 0.25 1.32 -7.88
C ILE A 126 -1.16 1.78 -7.55
N THR A 127 -1.33 3.07 -7.28
CA THR A 127 -2.66 3.64 -7.03
C THR A 127 -3.36 4.01 -8.33
N VAL A 128 -4.56 3.46 -8.52
CA VAL A 128 -5.46 3.71 -9.65
C VAL A 128 -6.57 4.62 -9.17
N THR A 129 -6.62 5.85 -9.72
CA THR A 129 -7.59 6.89 -9.33
C THR A 129 -8.64 7.18 -10.40
N LYS A 130 -8.51 6.57 -11.60
CA LYS A 130 -9.40 6.79 -12.73
C LYS A 130 -9.72 5.48 -13.44
N GLU A 131 -10.95 5.35 -13.92
CA GLU A 131 -11.42 4.16 -14.64
C GLU A 131 -10.70 3.96 -15.99
N ASP A 132 -10.29 5.04 -16.64
CA ASP A 132 -9.59 5.03 -17.93
C ASP A 132 -8.09 4.74 -17.81
N THR A 133 -7.60 4.41 -16.62
CA THR A 133 -6.20 4.03 -16.41
C THR A 133 -5.86 2.77 -17.22
N ASN A 134 -4.79 2.81 -18.01
CA ASN A 134 -4.31 1.64 -18.75
C ASN A 134 -3.68 0.62 -17.79
N ILE A 135 -4.49 -0.28 -17.26
CA ILE A 135 -4.06 -1.30 -16.29
C ILE A 135 -3.01 -2.24 -16.89
N ARG A 136 -3.17 -2.65 -18.16
CA ARG A 136 -2.18 -3.50 -18.83
C ARG A 136 -0.79 -2.87 -18.79
N SER A 137 -0.69 -1.58 -19.16
CA SER A 137 0.58 -0.85 -19.15
C SER A 137 1.20 -0.78 -17.74
N ARG A 138 0.37 -0.63 -16.69
CA ARG A 138 0.83 -0.65 -15.29
C ARG A 138 1.41 -2.01 -14.89
N ILE A 139 0.73 -3.10 -15.24
CA ILE A 139 1.19 -4.47 -14.98
C ILE A 139 2.50 -4.73 -15.75
N ASP A 140 2.55 -4.41 -17.03
CA ASP A 140 3.74 -4.60 -17.87
C ASP A 140 4.94 -3.76 -17.39
N SER A 141 4.68 -2.65 -16.70
CA SER A 141 5.70 -1.81 -16.06
C SER A 141 6.08 -2.25 -14.65
N GLY A 142 5.57 -3.40 -14.17
CA GLY A 142 6.01 -4.03 -12.92
C GLY A 142 5.12 -3.77 -11.71
N ALA A 143 3.88 -3.30 -11.88
CA ALA A 143 2.91 -3.27 -10.80
C ALA A 143 2.53 -4.70 -10.39
N SER A 144 2.72 -5.04 -9.12
CA SER A 144 2.34 -6.34 -8.54
C SER A 144 0.94 -6.31 -7.94
N ILE A 145 0.51 -5.16 -7.46
CA ILE A 145 -0.77 -4.98 -6.77
C ILE A 145 -1.37 -3.64 -7.19
N LEU A 146 -2.69 -3.61 -7.37
CA LEU A 146 -3.44 -2.40 -7.68
C LEU A 146 -4.19 -1.92 -6.43
N ASN A 147 -3.92 -0.69 -6.01
CA ASN A 147 -4.71 0.04 -5.01
C ASN A 147 -5.74 0.91 -5.74
N VAL A 148 -6.98 0.42 -5.89
CA VAL A 148 -8.02 1.13 -6.61
C VAL A 148 -8.72 2.12 -5.68
N ALA A 149 -8.55 3.41 -5.95
CA ALA A 149 -9.05 4.53 -5.16
C ALA A 149 -9.86 5.50 -6.02
N CYS A 150 -10.97 5.02 -6.58
CA CYS A 150 -11.86 5.76 -7.48
C CYS A 150 -13.12 6.30 -6.77
N SER A 151 -13.04 6.57 -5.45
CA SER A 151 -14.16 7.06 -4.64
C SER A 151 -15.39 6.14 -4.77
N THR A 152 -16.56 6.67 -5.03
CA THR A 152 -17.83 5.92 -5.20
C THR A 152 -17.80 4.92 -6.35
N ASP A 153 -16.94 5.13 -7.35
CA ASP A 153 -16.80 4.25 -8.50
C ASP A 153 -15.88 3.05 -8.25
N THR A 154 -15.18 3.00 -7.11
CA THR A 154 -14.23 1.94 -6.80
C THR A 154 -14.80 0.53 -7.02
N PRO A 155 -16.00 0.15 -6.54
CA PRO A 155 -16.53 -1.20 -6.74
C PRO A 155 -16.69 -1.56 -8.22
N ARG A 156 -17.19 -0.63 -9.02
CA ARG A 156 -17.39 -0.80 -10.47
C ARG A 156 -16.06 -0.95 -11.20
N VAL A 157 -15.08 -0.11 -10.85
CA VAL A 157 -13.72 -0.17 -11.46
C VAL A 157 -13.02 -1.46 -11.10
N VAL A 158 -13.11 -1.90 -9.85
CA VAL A 158 -12.54 -3.19 -9.41
C VAL A 158 -13.17 -4.36 -10.16
N ALA A 159 -14.51 -4.39 -10.30
CA ALA A 159 -15.20 -5.45 -11.04
C ALA A 159 -14.71 -5.52 -12.50
N LYS A 160 -14.59 -4.39 -13.17
CA LYS A 160 -14.09 -4.29 -14.55
C LYS A 160 -12.63 -4.76 -14.67
N ILE A 161 -11.78 -4.38 -13.72
CA ILE A 161 -10.37 -4.83 -13.69
C ILE A 161 -10.31 -6.35 -13.50
N ARG A 162 -11.08 -6.91 -12.56
CA ARG A 162 -11.13 -8.36 -12.30
C ARG A 162 -11.64 -9.18 -13.49
N GLU A 163 -12.56 -8.62 -14.27
CA GLU A 163 -13.04 -9.26 -15.50
C GLU A 163 -11.93 -9.34 -16.57
N GLN A 164 -11.11 -8.29 -16.68
CA GLN A 164 -10.03 -8.23 -17.68
C GLN A 164 -8.74 -8.94 -17.23
N PHE A 165 -8.51 -9.01 -15.93
CA PHE A 165 -7.32 -9.58 -15.27
C PHE A 165 -7.77 -10.47 -14.10
N PRO A 166 -8.23 -11.70 -14.38
CA PRO A 166 -8.79 -12.58 -13.35
C PRO A 166 -7.76 -13.16 -12.38
N ASP A 167 -6.48 -13.17 -12.77
CA ASP A 167 -5.36 -13.76 -12.02
C ASP A 167 -4.65 -12.76 -11.10
#